data_629142a8363565ebcbb5cd2ad2c009bc
#
_entry.id   629142a8363565ebcbb5cd2ad2c009bc
#
_cell.length_a   1.000
_cell.length_b   1.000
_cell.length_c   1.000
_cell.angle_alpha   90.00
_cell.angle_beta   90.00
_cell.angle_gamma   90.00
#
_symmetry.space_group_name_H-M   'P 1'
#
loop_
_entity.id
_entity.type
_entity.pdbx_description
1 polymer ?
#
loop_
_entity_poly.entity_id
_entity_poly.type
_entity_poly.pdbx_seq_one_letter_code
_entity_poly.pdbx_strand_id
1 'polypeptide(L)'
;MKELIPYFPALLMDFCLGIVITNTAYFSTSLSLSATFIGVLMSFSTLLFTLFAIPFGKLSDRIGRSRLLSAGCFLITLVSLGLPQCQKGWHLVMVYPWVGLSQALFWPTYEAWLAERQGRGTLIQRLRLFNLFWCSGITLGPVMSSYLQRSPNPDFPFYLVSGCAVLNWLLISRQSELTSADLHSTSDHVLDPANDRPTHRPTLFIYISRIANFASWFTLSILRSLTPKLATEKMGVAPTEYGHFIMLMGSVQLLIYIWYGSKRSARWHYKLPPLFFPQAVTAMSLFTLGWFYHPQLWMIAFALFGISTATTYFSSMFYGLVGNTSKGAQAGWHEAILGIGVLLGPLIGGWLADLSNNPQSPYLLCGGLMSSLLVVQVGIWLTMRNSNKTDQPAQ
;
A
#
# COMPACT_ATOMS: atom_id res chain seq x y z
N MET A 1 -17.80 -19.61 -0.45
CA MET A 1 -18.00 -18.38 -1.25
C MET A 1 -18.59 -17.23 -0.44
N LYS A 2 -19.65 -17.41 0.36
CA LYS A 2 -20.27 -16.31 1.15
C LYS A 2 -19.28 -15.59 2.11
N GLU A 3 -18.32 -16.31 2.68
CA GLU A 3 -17.30 -15.75 3.59
C GLU A 3 -16.25 -14.85 2.91
N LEU A 4 -16.09 -14.93 1.60
CA LEU A 4 -15.15 -14.10 0.83
C LEU A 4 -15.79 -12.80 0.33
N ILE A 5 -17.12 -12.74 0.24
CA ILE A 5 -17.82 -11.57 -0.28
C ILE A 5 -17.44 -10.26 0.43
N PRO A 6 -17.26 -10.24 1.77
CA PRO A 6 -16.86 -9.02 2.47
C PRO A 6 -15.51 -8.43 2.05
N TYR A 7 -14.61 -9.21 1.42
CA TYR A 7 -13.29 -8.76 1.01
C TYR A 7 -13.23 -8.18 -0.41
N PHE A 8 -14.25 -8.44 -1.23
CA PHE A 8 -14.31 -7.90 -2.61
C PHE A 8 -14.30 -6.37 -2.68
N PRO A 9 -14.94 -5.62 -1.77
CA PRO A 9 -14.85 -4.17 -1.79
C PRO A 9 -13.42 -3.63 -1.72
N ALA A 10 -12.53 -4.27 -0.95
CA ALA A 10 -11.11 -3.89 -0.90
C ALA A 10 -10.42 -4.13 -2.25
N LEU A 11 -10.67 -5.28 -2.88
CA LEU A 11 -10.12 -5.59 -4.21
C LEU A 11 -10.56 -4.55 -5.23
N LEU A 12 -11.85 -4.26 -5.31
CA LEU A 12 -12.39 -3.32 -6.30
C LEU A 12 -11.90 -1.88 -6.06
N MET A 13 -11.82 -1.45 -4.79
CA MET A 13 -11.34 -0.10 -4.48
C MET A 13 -9.88 0.09 -4.84
N ASP A 14 -9.03 -0.89 -4.52
CA ASP A 14 -7.61 -0.83 -4.87
C ASP A 14 -7.35 -1.08 -6.36
N PHE A 15 -8.20 -1.85 -7.03
CA PHE A 15 -8.18 -1.95 -8.49
C PHE A 15 -8.45 -0.57 -9.14
N CYS A 16 -9.47 0.13 -8.67
CA CYS A 16 -9.77 1.50 -9.11
C CYS A 16 -8.60 2.45 -8.83
N LEU A 17 -8.06 2.42 -7.61
CA LEU A 17 -6.92 3.24 -7.22
C LEU A 17 -5.70 2.97 -8.09
N GLY A 18 -5.37 1.70 -8.31
CA GLY A 18 -4.26 1.30 -9.17
C GLY A 18 -4.37 1.80 -10.60
N ILE A 19 -5.56 1.73 -11.19
CA ILE A 19 -5.83 2.31 -12.52
C ILE A 19 -5.66 3.83 -12.49
N VAL A 20 -6.29 4.51 -11.53
CA VAL A 20 -6.26 5.99 -11.46
C VAL A 20 -4.83 6.51 -11.30
N ILE A 21 -4.04 5.93 -10.39
CA ILE A 21 -2.63 6.34 -10.19
C ILE A 21 -1.83 6.15 -11.49
N THR A 22 -1.87 4.96 -12.06
CA THR A 22 -1.06 4.61 -13.23
C THR A 22 -1.50 5.36 -14.48
N ASN A 23 -2.82 5.44 -14.71
CA ASN A 23 -3.34 6.14 -15.89
C ASN A 23 -3.15 7.65 -15.81
N THR A 24 -3.23 8.25 -14.61
CA THR A 24 -2.92 9.69 -14.43
C THR A 24 -1.45 9.97 -14.71
N ALA A 25 -0.53 9.07 -14.36
CA ALA A 25 0.88 9.22 -14.70
C ALA A 25 1.10 9.20 -16.23
N TYR A 26 0.49 8.28 -16.96
CA TYR A 26 0.52 8.28 -18.44
C TYR A 26 -0.18 9.49 -19.05
N PHE A 27 -1.35 9.85 -18.55
CA PHE A 27 -2.10 11.03 -19.00
C PHE A 27 -1.32 12.33 -18.77
N SER A 28 -0.55 12.43 -17.69
CA SER A 28 0.33 13.57 -17.44
C SER A 28 1.43 13.72 -18.51
N THR A 29 1.86 12.62 -19.11
CA THR A 29 2.82 12.65 -20.25
C THR A 29 2.21 13.32 -21.46
N SER A 30 0.95 13.04 -21.78
CA SER A 30 0.26 13.69 -22.94
C SER A 30 0.08 15.19 -22.72
N LEU A 31 0.03 15.66 -21.48
CA LEU A 31 -0.02 17.06 -21.11
C LEU A 31 1.37 17.70 -20.92
N SER A 32 2.45 16.97 -21.22
CA SER A 32 3.84 17.43 -21.05
C SER A 32 4.17 17.95 -19.63
N LEU A 33 3.55 17.37 -18.60
CA LEU A 33 3.77 17.77 -17.22
C LEU A 33 5.07 17.16 -16.67
N SER A 34 5.76 17.87 -15.77
CA SER A 34 7.02 17.42 -15.18
C SER A 34 6.82 16.29 -14.15
N ALA A 35 7.90 15.59 -13.79
CA ALA A 35 7.86 14.57 -12.75
C ALA A 35 7.58 15.20 -11.37
N THR A 36 8.11 16.40 -11.10
CA THR A 36 7.80 17.19 -9.91
C THR A 36 6.31 17.47 -9.81
N PHE A 37 5.66 17.86 -10.91
CA PHE A 37 4.22 18.12 -10.92
C PHE A 37 3.44 16.88 -10.50
N ILE A 38 3.76 15.72 -11.05
CA ILE A 38 3.12 14.44 -10.67
C ILE A 38 3.39 14.13 -9.21
N GLY A 39 4.62 14.30 -8.76
CA GLY A 39 5.00 14.10 -7.36
C GLY A 39 4.16 14.96 -6.41
N VAL A 40 4.03 16.25 -6.68
CA VAL A 40 3.19 17.17 -5.90
C VAL A 40 1.71 16.76 -5.95
N LEU A 41 1.20 16.42 -7.13
CA LEU A 41 -0.19 16.02 -7.32
C LEU A 41 -0.56 14.78 -6.49
N MET A 42 0.28 13.73 -6.56
CA MET A 42 0.09 12.48 -5.80
C MET A 42 0.23 12.71 -4.30
N SER A 43 1.22 13.51 -3.90
CA SER A 43 1.44 13.86 -2.49
C SER A 43 0.31 14.70 -1.91
N PHE A 44 -0.27 15.62 -2.68
CA PHE A 44 -1.42 16.39 -2.25
C PHE A 44 -2.66 15.50 -2.04
N SER A 45 -2.90 14.55 -2.93
CA SER A 45 -3.94 13.53 -2.74
C SER A 45 -3.73 12.72 -1.44
N THR A 46 -2.50 12.26 -1.19
CA THR A 46 -2.15 11.52 0.04
C THR A 46 -2.27 12.38 1.29
N LEU A 47 -1.95 13.66 1.20
CA LEU A 47 -2.13 14.61 2.31
C LEU A 47 -3.62 14.72 2.69
N LEU A 48 -4.52 14.85 1.71
CA LEU A 48 -5.96 14.86 1.99
C LEU A 48 -6.43 13.54 2.61
N PHE A 49 -5.95 12.40 2.11
CA PHE A 49 -6.21 11.11 2.76
C PHE A 49 -5.82 11.15 4.24
N THR A 50 -4.58 11.54 4.54
CA THR A 50 -4.04 11.53 5.90
C THR A 50 -4.79 12.48 6.84
N LEU A 51 -5.12 13.67 6.36
CA LEU A 51 -5.84 14.67 7.17
C LEU A 51 -7.27 14.25 7.49
N PHE A 52 -7.95 13.60 6.54
CA PHE A 52 -9.39 13.29 6.68
C PHE A 52 -9.66 11.83 7.12
N ALA A 53 -8.69 10.93 7.12
CA ALA A 53 -8.88 9.54 7.51
C ALA A 53 -9.47 9.40 8.93
N ILE A 54 -8.90 10.09 9.93
CA ILE A 54 -9.39 10.05 11.32
C ILE A 54 -10.76 10.72 11.46
N PRO A 55 -11.00 11.96 10.95
CA PRO A 55 -12.32 12.57 10.99
C PRO A 55 -13.42 11.71 10.37
N PHE A 56 -13.17 11.12 9.19
CA PHE A 56 -14.17 10.29 8.54
C PHE A 56 -14.36 8.93 9.20
N GLY A 57 -13.30 8.34 9.75
CA GLY A 57 -13.42 7.15 10.60
C GLY A 57 -14.39 7.39 11.75
N LYS A 58 -14.22 8.50 12.51
CA LYS A 58 -15.12 8.90 13.60
C LYS A 58 -16.54 9.26 13.10
N LEU A 59 -16.65 9.89 11.94
CA LEU A 59 -17.95 10.22 11.36
C LEU A 59 -18.72 8.95 10.99
N SER A 60 -18.02 7.91 10.50
CA SER A 60 -18.62 6.64 10.15
C SER A 60 -19.29 5.93 11.35
N ASP A 61 -18.75 6.14 12.57
CA ASP A 61 -19.35 5.64 13.81
C ASP A 61 -20.73 6.27 14.09
N ARG A 62 -20.91 7.53 13.66
CA ARG A 62 -22.13 8.32 13.94
C ARG A 62 -23.21 8.16 12.89
N ILE A 63 -22.85 8.21 11.61
CA ILE A 63 -23.83 8.21 10.50
C ILE A 63 -23.98 6.86 9.80
N GLY A 64 -23.14 5.88 10.21
CA GLY A 64 -23.19 4.50 9.70
C GLY A 64 -22.13 4.21 8.62
N ARG A 65 -21.52 3.03 8.71
CA ARG A 65 -20.42 2.57 7.84
C ARG A 65 -20.79 2.59 6.36
N SER A 66 -21.94 2.03 6.01
CA SER A 66 -22.39 1.89 4.61
C SER A 66 -22.52 3.23 3.90
N ARG A 67 -22.96 4.29 4.60
CA ARG A 67 -23.13 5.62 3.99
C ARG A 67 -21.77 6.22 3.59
N LEU A 68 -20.76 6.13 4.45
CA LEU A 68 -19.43 6.64 4.13
C LEU A 68 -18.72 5.81 3.05
N LEU A 69 -18.83 4.49 3.10
CA LEU A 69 -18.31 3.62 2.05
C LEU A 69 -18.94 3.96 0.70
N SER A 70 -20.27 4.17 0.67
CA SER A 70 -20.98 4.60 -0.54
C SER A 70 -20.53 5.97 -1.02
N ALA A 71 -20.31 6.93 -0.11
CA ALA A 71 -19.81 8.25 -0.45
C ALA A 71 -18.39 8.19 -1.05
N GLY A 72 -17.51 7.31 -0.52
CA GLY A 72 -16.20 7.05 -1.10
C GLY A 72 -16.28 6.49 -2.52
N CYS A 73 -17.14 5.49 -2.75
CA CYS A 73 -17.36 4.93 -4.09
C CYS A 73 -17.96 5.98 -5.06
N PHE A 74 -18.88 6.79 -4.60
CA PHE A 74 -19.46 7.86 -5.40
C PHE A 74 -18.42 8.92 -5.78
N LEU A 75 -17.58 9.33 -4.83
CA LEU A 75 -16.57 10.34 -5.06
C LEU A 75 -15.51 9.86 -6.06
N ILE A 76 -15.01 8.62 -5.95
CA ILE A 76 -14.05 8.09 -6.94
C ILE A 76 -14.69 7.94 -8.33
N THR A 77 -16.00 7.66 -8.42
CA THR A 77 -16.73 7.68 -9.68
C THR A 77 -16.73 9.07 -10.31
N LEU A 78 -17.05 10.11 -9.54
CA LEU A 78 -17.04 11.49 -10.04
C LEU A 78 -15.64 11.93 -10.48
N VAL A 79 -14.62 11.61 -9.68
CA VAL A 79 -13.22 11.91 -10.01
C VAL A 79 -12.81 11.24 -11.31
N SER A 80 -13.11 9.97 -11.46
CA SER A 80 -12.73 9.23 -12.68
C SER A 80 -13.47 9.67 -13.93
N LEU A 81 -14.68 10.22 -13.81
CA LEU A 81 -15.38 10.88 -14.93
C LEU A 81 -14.83 12.29 -15.23
N GLY A 82 -14.29 12.97 -14.21
CA GLY A 82 -13.70 14.29 -14.36
C GLY A 82 -12.28 14.31 -14.93
N LEU A 83 -11.47 13.26 -14.65
CA LEU A 83 -10.08 13.20 -15.10
C LEU A 83 -9.91 13.29 -16.63
N PRO A 84 -10.70 12.62 -17.47
CA PRO A 84 -10.63 12.75 -18.94
C PRO A 84 -10.90 14.17 -19.44
N GLN A 85 -11.62 14.98 -18.67
CA GLN A 85 -11.96 16.37 -19.04
C GLN A 85 -10.82 17.34 -18.77
N CYS A 86 -9.75 16.88 -18.12
CA CYS A 86 -8.60 17.70 -17.78
C CYS A 86 -7.74 17.95 -19.00
N GLN A 87 -7.66 19.21 -19.47
CA GLN A 87 -6.84 19.61 -20.62
C GLN A 87 -5.55 20.33 -20.23
N LYS A 88 -5.41 20.68 -18.97
CA LYS A 88 -4.27 21.44 -18.43
C LYS A 88 -3.90 20.92 -17.05
N GLY A 89 -2.64 21.10 -16.63
CA GLY A 89 -2.18 20.65 -15.32
C GLY A 89 -3.00 21.18 -14.15
N TRP A 90 -3.45 22.45 -14.17
CA TRP A 90 -4.26 23.00 -13.10
C TRP A 90 -5.64 22.31 -12.95
N HIS A 91 -6.23 21.76 -14.05
CA HIS A 91 -7.44 20.94 -13.94
C HIS A 91 -7.17 19.68 -13.12
N LEU A 92 -6.01 19.04 -13.31
CA LEU A 92 -5.62 17.88 -12.52
C LEU A 92 -5.47 18.22 -11.03
N VAL A 93 -4.91 19.43 -10.71
CA VAL A 93 -4.79 19.89 -9.31
C VAL A 93 -6.17 20.07 -8.67
N MET A 94 -7.19 20.43 -9.44
CA MET A 94 -8.57 20.58 -8.93
C MET A 94 -9.29 19.24 -8.78
N VAL A 95 -9.01 18.25 -9.64
CA VAL A 95 -9.76 16.99 -9.70
C VAL A 95 -9.06 15.86 -8.94
N TYR A 96 -7.77 15.66 -9.16
CA TYR A 96 -7.05 14.47 -8.65
C TYR A 96 -6.98 14.36 -7.11
N PRO A 97 -6.81 15.45 -6.32
CA PRO A 97 -6.74 15.34 -4.86
C PRO A 97 -7.97 14.71 -4.21
N TRP A 98 -9.13 14.77 -4.87
CA TRP A 98 -10.36 14.12 -4.40
C TRP A 98 -10.25 12.57 -4.41
N VAL A 99 -9.27 12.00 -5.12
CA VAL A 99 -8.91 10.59 -4.98
C VAL A 99 -8.53 10.29 -3.53
N GLY A 100 -7.66 11.10 -2.93
CA GLY A 100 -7.27 10.95 -1.53
C GLY A 100 -8.44 11.08 -0.58
N LEU A 101 -9.34 12.02 -0.84
CA LEU A 101 -10.55 12.17 -0.02
C LEU A 101 -11.49 10.96 -0.15
N SER A 102 -11.65 10.38 -1.34
CA SER A 102 -12.43 9.16 -1.54
C SER A 102 -11.84 7.98 -0.76
N GLN A 103 -10.50 7.88 -0.73
CA GLN A 103 -9.78 6.88 0.06
C GLN A 103 -9.98 7.10 1.57
N ALA A 104 -9.98 8.36 2.02
CA ALA A 104 -10.22 8.71 3.42
C ALA A 104 -11.65 8.37 3.89
N LEU A 105 -12.63 8.49 3.01
CA LEU A 105 -14.00 8.03 3.27
C LEU A 105 -14.10 6.50 3.32
N PHE A 106 -13.34 5.82 2.49
CA PHE A 106 -13.46 4.37 2.30
C PHE A 106 -12.63 3.56 3.31
N TRP A 107 -11.30 3.73 3.37
CA TRP A 107 -10.41 2.79 4.06
C TRP A 107 -10.64 2.69 5.57
N PRO A 108 -10.64 3.79 6.35
CA PRO A 108 -10.86 3.69 7.80
C PRO A 108 -12.24 3.11 8.12
N THR A 109 -13.23 3.49 7.31
CA THR A 109 -14.61 3.00 7.45
C THR A 109 -14.72 1.52 7.12
N TYR A 110 -14.03 1.06 6.07
CA TYR A 110 -14.04 -0.32 5.62
C TYR A 110 -13.34 -1.26 6.60
N GLU A 111 -12.19 -0.86 7.13
CA GLU A 111 -11.46 -1.63 8.13
C GLU A 111 -12.29 -1.81 9.41
N ALA A 112 -12.93 -0.74 9.88
CA ALA A 112 -13.83 -0.81 11.02
C ALA A 112 -15.05 -1.71 10.72
N TRP A 113 -15.67 -1.57 9.54
CA TRP A 113 -16.78 -2.40 9.10
C TRP A 113 -16.41 -3.90 8.99
N LEU A 114 -15.19 -4.19 8.51
CA LEU A 114 -14.68 -5.56 8.43
C LEU A 114 -14.36 -6.12 9.81
N ALA A 115 -13.83 -5.30 10.73
CA ALA A 115 -13.52 -5.69 12.10
C ALA A 115 -14.78 -6.01 12.94
N GLU A 116 -15.87 -5.28 12.71
CA GLU A 116 -17.18 -5.49 13.36
C GLU A 116 -17.87 -6.78 12.90
N ARG A 117 -17.53 -7.27 11.72
CA ARG A 117 -18.05 -8.55 11.21
C ARG A 117 -17.34 -9.72 11.87
N GLN A 118 -18.10 -10.52 12.57
CA GLN A 118 -17.60 -11.78 13.14
C GLN A 118 -17.32 -12.76 11.99
N GLY A 119 -16.02 -12.97 11.66
CA GLY A 119 -15.60 -13.97 10.68
C GLY A 119 -15.08 -15.24 11.36
N ARG A 120 -15.30 -16.39 10.75
CA ARG A 120 -14.65 -17.64 11.17
C ARG A 120 -13.15 -17.56 10.91
N GLY A 121 -12.34 -18.04 11.85
CA GLY A 121 -10.88 -18.13 11.72
C GLY A 121 -10.10 -17.20 12.63
N THR A 122 -8.78 -17.43 12.69
CA THR A 122 -7.85 -16.64 13.51
C THR A 122 -7.63 -15.25 12.93
N LEU A 123 -7.12 -14.31 13.73
CA LEU A 123 -6.74 -12.96 13.27
C LEU A 123 -5.78 -13.04 12.07
N ILE A 124 -4.79 -13.92 12.12
CA ILE A 124 -3.81 -14.13 11.03
C ILE A 124 -4.50 -14.55 9.72
N GLN A 125 -5.50 -15.43 9.81
CA GLN A 125 -6.25 -15.86 8.62
C GLN A 125 -7.07 -14.73 8.02
N ARG A 126 -7.70 -13.90 8.84
CA ARG A 126 -8.47 -12.73 8.38
C ARG A 126 -7.57 -11.67 7.76
N LEU A 127 -6.44 -11.34 8.40
CA LEU A 127 -5.43 -10.44 7.85
C LEU A 127 -4.86 -10.96 6.53
N ARG A 128 -4.61 -12.26 6.42
CA ARG A 128 -4.19 -12.87 5.16
C ARG A 128 -5.20 -12.66 4.04
N LEU A 129 -6.49 -12.94 4.28
CA LEU A 129 -7.54 -12.73 3.28
C LEU A 129 -7.65 -11.26 2.89
N PHE A 130 -7.67 -10.36 3.86
CA PHE A 130 -7.66 -8.93 3.61
C PHE A 130 -6.48 -8.53 2.70
N ASN A 131 -5.26 -8.95 3.07
CA ASN A 131 -4.05 -8.65 2.30
C ASN A 131 -4.09 -9.24 0.89
N LEU A 132 -4.64 -10.43 0.70
CA LEU A 132 -4.76 -11.05 -0.63
C LEU A 132 -5.71 -10.24 -1.53
N PHE A 133 -6.84 -9.77 -1.02
CA PHE A 133 -7.83 -9.07 -1.83
C PHE A 133 -7.35 -7.66 -2.21
N TRP A 134 -6.91 -6.84 -1.25
CA TRP A 134 -6.45 -5.49 -1.58
C TRP A 134 -5.18 -5.53 -2.46
N CYS A 135 -4.23 -6.41 -2.14
CA CYS A 135 -3.01 -6.55 -2.94
C CYS A 135 -3.29 -7.02 -4.37
N SER A 136 -4.28 -7.90 -4.56
CA SER A 136 -4.74 -8.28 -5.90
C SER A 136 -5.30 -7.08 -6.66
N GLY A 137 -6.13 -6.26 -6.01
CA GLY A 137 -6.69 -5.06 -6.61
C GLY A 137 -5.62 -4.08 -7.07
N ILE A 138 -4.74 -3.68 -6.15
CA ILE A 138 -3.68 -2.69 -6.44
C ILE A 138 -2.57 -3.24 -7.36
N THR A 139 -2.53 -4.54 -7.60
CA THR A 139 -1.66 -5.17 -8.61
C THR A 139 -2.33 -5.18 -9.98
N LEU A 140 -3.57 -5.65 -10.05
CA LEU A 140 -4.30 -5.79 -11.31
C LEU A 140 -4.68 -4.44 -11.93
N GLY A 141 -4.93 -3.41 -11.11
CA GLY A 141 -5.27 -2.07 -11.60
C GLY A 141 -4.20 -1.47 -12.51
N PRO A 142 -2.95 -1.31 -12.06
CA PRO A 142 -1.86 -0.80 -12.91
C PRO A 142 -1.60 -1.67 -14.13
N VAL A 143 -1.70 -3.00 -13.99
CA VAL A 143 -1.57 -3.93 -15.13
C VAL A 143 -2.63 -3.64 -16.17
N MET A 144 -3.90 -3.57 -15.75
CA MET A 144 -5.00 -3.24 -16.65
C MET A 144 -4.81 -1.88 -17.31
N SER A 145 -4.46 -0.85 -16.53
CA SER A 145 -4.16 0.48 -17.07
C SER A 145 -3.06 0.44 -18.14
N SER A 146 -1.98 -0.30 -17.89
CA SER A 146 -0.84 -0.42 -18.80
C SER A 146 -1.22 -1.09 -20.13
N TYR A 147 -2.05 -2.12 -20.11
CA TYR A 147 -2.55 -2.77 -21.32
C TYR A 147 -3.55 -1.89 -22.08
N LEU A 148 -4.39 -1.14 -21.35
CA LEU A 148 -5.39 -0.25 -21.94
C LEU A 148 -4.79 0.99 -22.61
N GLN A 149 -3.49 1.30 -22.40
CA GLN A 149 -2.79 2.34 -23.20
C GLN A 149 -2.78 2.03 -24.71
N ARG A 150 -3.02 0.78 -25.11
CA ARG A 150 -3.19 0.39 -26.51
C ARG A 150 -4.61 0.57 -27.03
N SER A 151 -5.55 0.94 -26.19
CA SER A 151 -6.94 1.17 -26.59
C SER A 151 -7.04 2.38 -27.51
N PRO A 152 -7.93 2.35 -28.53
CA PRO A 152 -8.22 3.53 -29.35
C PRO A 152 -8.77 4.71 -28.53
N ASN A 153 -9.39 4.44 -27.39
CA ASN A 153 -9.88 5.46 -26.47
C ASN A 153 -8.97 5.56 -25.24
N PRO A 154 -8.14 6.62 -25.12
CA PRO A 154 -7.23 6.82 -23.99
C PRO A 154 -7.96 7.05 -22.66
N ASP A 155 -9.23 7.44 -22.69
CA ASP A 155 -10.04 7.73 -21.51
C ASP A 155 -10.71 6.47 -20.93
N PHE A 156 -10.70 5.37 -21.69
CA PHE A 156 -11.38 4.13 -21.31
C PHE A 156 -10.97 3.61 -19.91
N PRO A 157 -9.69 3.68 -19.48
CA PRO A 157 -9.32 3.26 -18.12
C PRO A 157 -10.08 4.01 -17.04
N PHE A 158 -10.33 5.31 -17.20
CA PHE A 158 -11.08 6.10 -16.24
C PHE A 158 -12.57 5.71 -16.19
N TYR A 159 -13.18 5.43 -17.36
CA TYR A 159 -14.57 4.92 -17.40
C TYR A 159 -14.71 3.53 -16.79
N LEU A 160 -13.69 2.68 -16.94
CA LEU A 160 -13.64 1.38 -16.27
C LEU A 160 -13.64 1.54 -14.75
N VAL A 161 -12.87 2.51 -14.21
CA VAL A 161 -12.88 2.86 -12.77
C VAL A 161 -14.28 3.23 -12.32
N SER A 162 -14.97 4.09 -13.08
CA SER A 162 -16.35 4.50 -12.75
C SER A 162 -17.29 3.30 -12.66
N GLY A 163 -17.22 2.38 -13.61
CA GLY A 163 -18.03 1.15 -13.62
C GLY A 163 -17.72 0.25 -12.43
N CYS A 164 -16.43 0.04 -12.11
CA CYS A 164 -15.99 -0.75 -10.97
C CYS A 164 -16.39 -0.11 -9.63
N ALA A 165 -16.32 1.20 -9.51
CA ALA A 165 -16.73 1.93 -8.31
C ALA A 165 -18.25 1.83 -8.07
N VAL A 166 -19.05 1.91 -9.13
CA VAL A 166 -20.52 1.67 -9.05
C VAL A 166 -20.79 0.22 -8.64
N LEU A 167 -20.08 -0.76 -9.21
CA LEU A 167 -20.21 -2.17 -8.80
C LEU A 167 -19.84 -2.33 -7.32
N ASN A 168 -18.79 -1.67 -6.85
CA ASN A 168 -18.37 -1.71 -5.45
C ASN A 168 -19.44 -1.12 -4.53
N TRP A 169 -20.03 0.01 -4.91
CA TRP A 169 -21.17 0.61 -4.22
C TRP A 169 -22.35 -0.36 -4.10
N LEU A 170 -22.73 -1.05 -5.19
CA LEU A 170 -23.80 -2.03 -5.19
C LEU A 170 -23.50 -3.22 -4.26
N LEU A 171 -22.24 -3.70 -4.25
CA LEU A 171 -21.82 -4.78 -3.36
C LEU A 171 -21.93 -4.38 -1.88
N ILE A 172 -21.49 -3.15 -1.55
CA ILE A 172 -21.56 -2.61 -0.17
C ILE A 172 -23.03 -2.45 0.26
N SER A 173 -23.87 -1.86 -0.60
CA SER A 173 -25.28 -1.62 -0.30
C SER A 173 -26.03 -2.91 0.02
N ARG A 174 -25.81 -3.96 -0.79
CA ARG A 174 -26.43 -5.28 -0.54
C ARG A 174 -25.92 -5.97 0.72
N GLN A 175 -24.66 -5.74 1.11
CA GLN A 175 -24.10 -6.35 2.31
C GLN A 175 -24.52 -5.62 3.60
N SER A 176 -24.87 -4.34 3.52
CA SER A 176 -25.35 -3.57 4.68
C SER A 176 -26.75 -4.02 5.14
N GLU A 177 -27.61 -4.46 4.22
CA GLU A 177 -28.93 -4.99 4.53
C GLU A 177 -28.85 -6.30 5.32
N LEU A 178 -27.86 -7.16 5.03
CA LEU A 178 -27.67 -8.43 5.71
C LEU A 178 -27.14 -8.30 7.15
N THR A 179 -26.39 -7.23 7.43
CA THR A 179 -25.75 -7.04 8.75
C THR A 179 -26.74 -6.54 9.82
N SER A 180 -27.78 -5.83 9.44
CA SER A 180 -28.82 -5.35 10.38
C SER A 180 -29.64 -6.48 11.00
N ALA A 181 -29.68 -7.66 10.36
CA ALA A 181 -30.40 -8.83 10.85
C ALA A 181 -29.58 -9.70 11.82
N ASP A 182 -28.24 -9.67 11.76
CA ASP A 182 -27.35 -10.59 12.48
C ASP A 182 -26.71 -10.00 13.77
N LEU A 183 -26.92 -8.71 14.08
CA LEU A 183 -26.27 -8.01 15.20
C LEU A 183 -26.76 -8.41 16.60
N HIS A 184 -27.70 -9.33 16.73
CA HIS A 184 -28.26 -9.72 18.03
C HIS A 184 -27.75 -11.01 18.64
N SER A 185 -26.74 -11.66 18.09
CA SER A 185 -26.20 -12.88 18.68
C SER A 185 -24.69 -12.87 18.86
N THR A 186 -24.32 -12.93 20.12
CA THR A 186 -23.08 -13.42 20.72
C THR A 186 -21.85 -12.50 20.77
N SER A 187 -21.65 -12.02 21.99
CA SER A 187 -20.40 -11.62 22.61
C SER A 187 -19.39 -12.78 22.68
N ASP A 188 -18.12 -12.41 22.67
CA ASP A 188 -16.98 -13.17 23.18
C ASP A 188 -16.51 -14.41 22.40
N HIS A 189 -15.66 -14.18 21.41
CA HIS A 189 -14.47 -15.01 21.28
C HIS A 189 -13.22 -14.11 21.26
N VAL A 190 -12.74 -13.86 22.46
CA VAL A 190 -11.42 -13.33 22.76
C VAL A 190 -10.38 -14.16 22.01
N LEU A 191 -9.54 -13.46 21.26
CA LEU A 191 -8.27 -13.99 20.77
C LEU A 191 -7.59 -14.77 21.88
N ASP A 192 -7.26 -16.03 21.63
CA ASP A 192 -6.49 -16.83 22.56
C ASP A 192 -5.02 -16.32 22.59
N PRO A 193 -4.60 -15.55 23.60
CA PRO A 193 -3.24 -15.02 23.69
C PRO A 193 -2.25 -16.07 24.18
N ALA A 194 -2.71 -17.29 24.49
CA ALA A 194 -1.94 -18.25 25.28
C ALA A 194 -0.81 -18.94 24.50
N ASN A 195 -0.83 -18.90 23.16
CA ASN A 195 0.18 -19.60 22.35
C ASN A 195 1.22 -18.69 21.67
N ASP A 196 1.04 -17.36 21.69
CA ASP A 196 1.98 -16.41 21.08
C ASP A 196 2.57 -15.46 22.14
N ARG A 197 3.08 -15.99 23.23
CA ARG A 197 3.86 -15.16 24.16
C ARG A 197 5.15 -14.73 23.47
N PRO A 198 5.36 -13.41 23.30
CA PRO A 198 6.58 -12.91 22.66
C PRO A 198 7.79 -13.27 23.53
N THR A 199 8.68 -14.09 22.98
CA THR A 199 9.98 -14.33 23.57
C THR A 199 10.80 -13.04 23.54
N HIS A 200 11.01 -12.44 24.69
CA HIS A 200 12.05 -11.48 25.09
C HIS A 200 12.23 -10.11 24.40
N ARG A 201 11.67 -9.71 23.22
CA ARG A 201 11.91 -8.37 22.62
C ARG A 201 10.82 -7.88 21.66
N PRO A 202 9.55 -7.74 22.08
CA PRO A 202 8.50 -7.26 21.17
C PRO A 202 8.76 -5.83 20.67
N THR A 203 9.24 -4.94 21.53
CA THR A 203 9.46 -3.52 21.22
C THR A 203 10.51 -3.30 20.13
N LEU A 204 11.62 -4.05 20.15
CA LEU A 204 12.67 -3.98 19.13
C LEU A 204 12.12 -4.26 17.73
N PHE A 205 11.36 -5.35 17.58
CA PHE A 205 10.80 -5.74 16.28
C PHE A 205 9.74 -4.76 15.77
N ILE A 206 9.02 -4.09 16.67
CA ILE A 206 8.09 -3.01 16.28
C ILE A 206 8.86 -1.85 15.65
N TYR A 207 9.93 -1.35 16.27
CA TYR A 207 10.71 -0.22 15.73
C TYR A 207 11.37 -0.59 14.39
N ILE A 208 12.08 -1.72 14.35
CA ILE A 208 12.79 -2.18 13.14
C ILE A 208 11.81 -2.37 11.98
N SER A 209 10.67 -3.04 12.21
CA SER A 209 9.70 -3.29 11.15
C SER A 209 9.00 -2.02 10.66
N ARG A 210 8.79 -1.02 11.52
CA ARG A 210 8.22 0.28 11.13
C ARG A 210 9.17 1.10 10.26
N ILE A 211 10.46 1.14 10.62
CA ILE A 211 11.48 1.79 9.80
C ILE A 211 11.57 1.12 8.43
N ALA A 212 11.56 -0.22 8.41
CA ALA A 212 11.55 -1.00 7.17
C ALA A 212 10.30 -0.73 6.32
N ASN A 213 9.14 -0.63 6.97
CA ASN A 213 7.86 -0.36 6.30
C ASN A 213 7.85 1.04 5.67
N PHE A 214 8.35 2.06 6.37
CA PHE A 214 8.52 3.40 5.81
C PHE A 214 9.35 3.38 4.52
N ALA A 215 10.55 2.75 4.54
CA ALA A 215 11.42 2.65 3.38
C ALA A 215 10.72 1.95 2.20
N SER A 216 9.98 0.88 2.49
CA SER A 216 9.24 0.12 1.48
C SER A 216 8.11 0.93 0.87
N TRP A 217 7.32 1.67 1.65
CA TRP A 217 6.21 2.46 1.12
C TRP A 217 6.65 3.74 0.43
N PHE A 218 7.74 4.35 0.88
CA PHE A 218 8.41 5.44 0.15
C PHE A 218 8.81 4.96 -1.26
N THR A 219 9.48 3.82 -1.34
CA THR A 219 9.90 3.24 -2.64
C THR A 219 8.70 2.81 -3.48
N LEU A 220 7.70 2.13 -2.88
CA LEU A 220 6.52 1.65 -3.58
C LEU A 220 5.73 2.78 -4.23
N SER A 221 5.62 3.92 -3.54
CA SER A 221 4.90 5.08 -4.08
C SER A 221 5.60 5.66 -5.31
N ILE A 222 6.93 5.71 -5.35
CA ILE A 222 7.71 6.11 -6.53
C ILE A 222 7.49 5.11 -7.67
N LEU A 223 7.62 3.80 -7.38
CA LEU A 223 7.45 2.76 -8.40
C LEU A 223 6.04 2.76 -9.01
N ARG A 224 5.02 3.15 -8.28
CA ARG A 224 3.64 3.17 -8.78
C ARG A 224 3.24 4.48 -9.45
N SER A 225 3.74 5.62 -8.97
CA SER A 225 3.27 6.93 -9.43
C SER A 225 4.19 7.59 -10.46
N LEU A 226 5.50 7.50 -10.29
CA LEU A 226 6.47 8.18 -11.16
C LEU A 226 7.00 7.26 -12.27
N THR A 227 7.20 5.97 -11.97
CA THR A 227 7.79 5.03 -12.93
C THR A 227 6.99 4.90 -14.23
N PRO A 228 5.63 4.87 -14.25
CA PRO A 228 4.90 4.80 -15.52
C PRO A 228 5.30 5.93 -16.49
N LYS A 229 5.43 7.16 -15.98
CA LYS A 229 5.86 8.30 -16.78
C LYS A 229 7.35 8.24 -17.12
N LEU A 230 8.21 8.17 -16.10
CA LEU A 230 9.67 8.26 -16.29
C LEU A 230 10.20 7.14 -17.19
N ALA A 231 9.73 5.91 -16.97
CA ALA A 231 10.14 4.77 -17.75
C ALA A 231 9.68 4.89 -19.21
N THR A 232 8.43 5.25 -19.45
CA THR A 232 7.89 5.34 -20.81
C THR A 232 8.45 6.54 -21.58
N GLU A 233 8.48 7.73 -20.97
CA GLU A 233 8.85 8.97 -21.67
C GLU A 233 10.36 9.11 -21.85
N LYS A 234 11.14 8.71 -20.85
CA LYS A 234 12.58 8.99 -20.81
C LYS A 234 13.47 7.76 -21.07
N MET A 235 12.93 6.55 -20.85
CA MET A 235 13.71 5.31 -20.91
C MET A 235 13.23 4.35 -21.99
N GLY A 236 12.16 4.69 -22.73
CA GLY A 236 11.64 3.89 -23.83
C GLY A 236 10.96 2.58 -23.41
N VAL A 237 10.58 2.44 -22.13
CA VAL A 237 9.86 1.26 -21.61
C VAL A 237 8.43 1.29 -22.12
N ALA A 238 8.00 0.22 -22.78
CA ALA A 238 6.62 0.13 -23.20
C ALA A 238 5.68 0.06 -21.97
N PRO A 239 4.48 0.69 -22.03
CA PRO A 239 3.52 0.59 -20.92
C PRO A 239 3.23 -0.84 -20.49
N THR A 240 3.15 -1.78 -21.44
CA THR A 240 2.93 -3.21 -21.15
C THR A 240 4.10 -3.86 -20.41
N GLU A 241 5.34 -3.45 -20.64
CA GLU A 241 6.49 -3.94 -19.89
C GLU A 241 6.42 -3.47 -18.42
N TYR A 242 6.05 -2.22 -18.20
CA TYR A 242 5.78 -1.74 -16.83
C TYR A 242 4.66 -2.56 -16.18
N GLY A 243 3.59 -2.88 -16.91
CA GLY A 243 2.53 -3.78 -16.45
C GLY A 243 3.07 -5.14 -16.01
N HIS A 244 4.00 -5.74 -16.75
CA HIS A 244 4.65 -7.00 -16.36
C HIS A 244 5.48 -6.86 -15.08
N PHE A 245 6.21 -5.75 -14.90
CA PHE A 245 6.99 -5.50 -13.68
C PHE A 245 6.07 -5.45 -12.45
N ILE A 246 4.98 -4.70 -12.51
CA ILE A 246 3.98 -4.61 -11.43
C ILE A 246 3.29 -5.95 -11.19
N MET A 247 2.94 -6.68 -12.26
CA MET A 247 2.32 -8.00 -12.13
C MET A 247 3.23 -8.98 -11.38
N LEU A 248 4.51 -9.03 -11.74
CA LEU A 248 5.50 -9.88 -11.09
C LEU A 248 5.68 -9.49 -9.61
N MET A 249 5.86 -8.18 -9.33
CA MET A 249 5.97 -7.65 -7.98
C MET A 249 4.77 -8.06 -7.12
N GLY A 250 3.55 -7.81 -7.60
CA GLY A 250 2.33 -8.12 -6.87
C GLY A 250 2.10 -9.61 -6.69
N SER A 251 2.41 -10.44 -7.71
CA SER A 251 2.33 -11.90 -7.60
C SER A 251 3.26 -12.42 -6.51
N VAL A 252 4.47 -11.91 -6.44
CA VAL A 252 5.43 -12.25 -5.38
C VAL A 252 4.92 -11.78 -4.01
N GLN A 253 4.37 -10.56 -3.90
CA GLN A 253 3.74 -10.10 -2.66
C GLN A 253 2.63 -11.04 -2.19
N LEU A 254 1.74 -11.46 -3.09
CA LEU A 254 0.65 -12.40 -2.77
C LEU A 254 1.20 -13.73 -2.25
N LEU A 255 2.23 -14.30 -2.89
CA LEU A 255 2.88 -15.53 -2.43
C LEU A 255 3.48 -15.37 -1.02
N ILE A 256 4.10 -14.25 -0.72
CA ILE A 256 4.66 -13.96 0.61
C ILE A 256 3.54 -13.82 1.65
N TYR A 257 2.42 -13.16 1.34
CA TYR A 257 1.27 -13.08 2.27
C TYR A 257 0.63 -14.45 2.53
N ILE A 258 0.53 -15.32 1.50
CA ILE A 258 0.08 -16.70 1.67
C ILE A 258 1.03 -17.46 2.61
N TRP A 259 2.35 -17.28 2.41
CA TRP A 259 3.35 -17.95 3.25
C TRP A 259 3.29 -17.46 4.70
N TYR A 260 3.24 -16.15 4.95
CA TYR A 260 3.11 -15.59 6.30
C TYR A 260 1.82 -16.02 7.01
N GLY A 261 0.74 -16.25 6.30
CA GLY A 261 -0.49 -16.81 6.84
C GLY A 261 -0.44 -18.32 7.13
N SER A 262 0.69 -19.00 6.87
CA SER A 262 0.85 -20.43 7.12
C SER A 262 1.46 -20.73 8.48
N LYS A 263 1.17 -21.92 9.06
CA LYS A 263 1.80 -22.36 10.31
C LYS A 263 3.33 -22.48 10.20
N ARG A 264 3.88 -22.64 8.99
CA ARG A 264 5.32 -22.78 8.76
C ARG A 264 6.08 -21.47 8.97
N SER A 265 5.42 -20.32 8.82
CA SER A 265 6.05 -19.01 9.01
C SER A 265 6.32 -18.69 10.48
N ALA A 266 5.61 -19.29 11.43
CA ALA A 266 5.73 -18.98 12.85
C ALA A 266 7.18 -19.12 13.36
N ARG A 267 7.96 -20.09 12.85
CA ARG A 267 9.38 -20.27 13.19
C ARG A 267 10.30 -19.11 12.77
N TRP A 268 9.82 -18.23 11.88
CA TRP A 268 10.56 -17.07 11.36
C TRP A 268 10.16 -15.75 12.03
N HIS A 269 9.07 -15.75 12.81
CA HIS A 269 8.67 -14.60 13.59
C HIS A 269 9.76 -14.24 14.61
N TYR A 270 9.95 -12.96 14.88
CA TYR A 270 10.98 -12.43 15.78
C TYR A 270 12.42 -12.82 15.41
N LYS A 271 12.69 -13.08 14.13
CA LYS A 271 14.04 -13.29 13.58
C LYS A 271 14.41 -12.16 12.63
N LEU A 272 15.69 -11.73 12.68
CA LEU A 272 16.19 -10.64 11.84
C LEU A 272 16.40 -11.01 10.37
N PRO A 273 16.91 -12.22 10.01
CA PRO A 273 17.22 -12.53 8.62
C PRO A 273 16.03 -12.34 7.66
N PRO A 274 14.80 -12.78 7.97
CA PRO A 274 13.67 -12.57 7.08
C PRO A 274 13.33 -11.10 6.85
N LEU A 275 13.66 -10.22 7.80
CA LEU A 275 13.39 -8.79 7.69
C LEU A 275 14.55 -8.05 7.00
N PHE A 276 15.80 -8.36 7.33
CA PHE A 276 16.97 -7.63 6.84
C PHE A 276 17.42 -8.07 5.45
N PHE A 277 17.47 -9.38 5.19
CA PHE A 277 17.97 -9.91 3.94
C PHE A 277 17.19 -9.43 2.70
N PRO A 278 15.84 -9.47 2.68
CA PRO A 278 15.08 -8.93 1.56
C PRO A 278 15.33 -7.44 1.34
N GLN A 279 15.44 -6.64 2.41
CA GLN A 279 15.73 -5.21 2.30
C GLN A 279 17.11 -4.95 1.68
N ALA A 280 18.14 -5.67 2.14
CA ALA A 280 19.51 -5.52 1.63
C ALA A 280 19.61 -5.85 0.14
N VAL A 281 19.03 -6.99 -0.27
CA VAL A 281 19.05 -7.41 -1.68
C VAL A 281 18.21 -6.45 -2.53
N THR A 282 17.10 -5.96 -2.02
CA THR A 282 16.26 -4.96 -2.71
C THR A 282 16.99 -3.63 -2.86
N ALA A 283 17.69 -3.15 -1.83
CA ALA A 283 18.48 -1.92 -1.93
C ALA A 283 19.52 -2.01 -3.05
N MET A 284 20.23 -3.14 -3.13
CA MET A 284 21.19 -3.40 -4.23
C MET A 284 20.51 -3.39 -5.60
N SER A 285 19.34 -4.04 -5.72
CA SER A 285 18.59 -4.07 -6.98
C SER A 285 18.07 -2.69 -7.40
N LEU A 286 17.70 -1.82 -6.45
CA LEU A 286 17.28 -0.45 -6.73
C LEU A 286 18.44 0.41 -7.26
N PHE A 287 19.67 0.21 -6.79
CA PHE A 287 20.85 0.83 -7.43
C PHE A 287 21.03 0.35 -8.86
N THR A 288 20.78 -0.94 -9.14
CA THR A 288 20.83 -1.47 -10.51
C THR A 288 19.79 -0.79 -11.40
N LEU A 289 18.55 -0.56 -10.92
CA LEU A 289 17.53 0.22 -11.63
C LEU A 289 17.98 1.67 -11.90
N GLY A 290 18.73 2.24 -10.95
CA GLY A 290 19.23 3.61 -11.02
C GLY A 290 20.41 3.82 -12.00
N TRP A 291 21.10 2.76 -12.38
CA TRP A 291 22.23 2.86 -13.30
C TRP A 291 21.95 2.31 -14.69
N PHE A 292 21.11 1.28 -14.79
CA PHE A 292 20.91 0.56 -16.04
C PHE A 292 19.43 0.33 -16.32
N TYR A 293 19.01 0.59 -17.54
CA TYR A 293 17.75 0.04 -18.04
C TYR A 293 18.04 -1.27 -18.78
N HIS A 294 17.59 -2.37 -18.18
CA HIS A 294 17.56 -3.69 -18.78
C HIS A 294 16.31 -4.42 -18.31
N PRO A 295 15.36 -4.79 -19.20
CA PRO A 295 14.06 -5.30 -18.80
C PRO A 295 14.13 -6.47 -17.80
N GLN A 296 15.06 -7.40 -18.01
CA GLN A 296 15.20 -8.57 -17.13
C GLN A 296 15.69 -8.17 -15.71
N LEU A 297 16.64 -7.22 -15.61
CA LEU A 297 17.10 -6.71 -14.31
C LEU A 297 15.99 -5.97 -13.58
N TRP A 298 15.16 -5.23 -14.32
CA TRP A 298 14.01 -4.56 -13.76
C TRP A 298 12.97 -5.56 -13.25
N MET A 299 12.67 -6.62 -14.00
CA MET A 299 11.79 -7.69 -13.53
C MET A 299 12.30 -8.31 -12.22
N ILE A 300 13.59 -8.63 -12.13
CA ILE A 300 14.20 -9.16 -10.90
C ILE A 300 14.08 -8.16 -9.75
N ALA A 301 14.39 -6.89 -9.97
CA ALA A 301 14.31 -5.86 -8.95
C ALA A 301 12.88 -5.67 -8.41
N PHE A 302 11.87 -5.65 -9.29
CA PHE A 302 10.47 -5.58 -8.89
C PHE A 302 10.02 -6.83 -8.11
N ALA A 303 10.48 -8.03 -8.51
CA ALA A 303 10.20 -9.26 -7.76
C ALA A 303 10.80 -9.22 -6.35
N LEU A 304 12.08 -8.83 -6.23
CA LEU A 304 12.78 -8.69 -4.95
C LEU A 304 12.13 -7.62 -4.06
N PHE A 305 11.72 -6.51 -4.67
CA PHE A 305 10.99 -5.47 -3.97
C PHE A 305 9.63 -5.99 -3.48
N GLY A 306 8.94 -6.83 -4.24
CA GLY A 306 7.71 -7.51 -3.81
C GLY A 306 7.90 -8.35 -2.55
N ILE A 307 9.01 -9.09 -2.43
CA ILE A 307 9.37 -9.83 -1.20
C ILE A 307 9.56 -8.87 -0.03
N SER A 308 10.37 -7.84 -0.23
CA SER A 308 10.70 -6.85 0.81
C SER A 308 9.45 -6.14 1.32
N THR A 309 8.63 -5.60 0.41
CA THR A 309 7.43 -4.84 0.77
C THR A 309 6.41 -5.70 1.51
N ALA A 310 6.14 -6.94 1.05
CA ALA A 310 5.22 -7.84 1.73
C ALA A 310 5.72 -8.20 3.13
N THR A 311 7.02 -8.47 3.27
CA THR A 311 7.64 -8.82 4.55
C THR A 311 7.59 -7.67 5.54
N THR A 312 7.95 -6.45 5.11
CA THR A 312 8.00 -5.27 5.97
C THR A 312 6.60 -4.82 6.39
N TYR A 313 5.64 -4.85 5.47
CA TYR A 313 4.24 -4.53 5.75
C TYR A 313 3.64 -5.51 6.75
N PHE A 314 3.73 -6.82 6.47
CA PHE A 314 3.23 -7.85 7.38
C PHE A 314 3.88 -7.74 8.77
N SER A 315 5.20 -7.59 8.83
CA SER A 315 5.93 -7.50 10.08
C SER A 315 5.54 -6.27 10.90
N SER A 316 5.40 -5.11 10.28
CA SER A 316 5.01 -3.87 10.94
C SER A 316 3.60 -3.97 11.54
N MET A 317 2.65 -4.55 10.81
CA MET A 317 1.29 -4.78 11.29
C MET A 317 1.27 -5.86 12.38
N PHE A 318 1.90 -7.01 12.14
CA PHE A 318 1.90 -8.15 13.05
C PHE A 318 2.52 -7.79 14.41
N TYR A 319 3.74 -7.25 14.43
CA TYR A 319 4.41 -6.89 15.67
C TYR A 319 3.74 -5.72 16.41
N GLY A 320 3.05 -4.85 15.67
CA GLY A 320 2.24 -3.80 16.27
C GLY A 320 1.01 -4.32 16.99
N LEU A 321 0.37 -5.38 16.49
CA LEU A 321 -0.90 -5.89 17.03
C LEU A 321 -0.73 -6.99 18.07
N VAL A 322 0.27 -7.86 17.90
CA VAL A 322 0.49 -9.01 18.80
C VAL A 322 1.07 -8.55 20.14
N GLY A 323 0.44 -8.96 21.23
CA GLY A 323 0.90 -8.68 22.60
C GLY A 323 0.69 -7.24 23.08
N ASN A 324 0.10 -6.35 22.28
CA ASN A 324 -0.21 -4.98 22.68
C ASN A 324 -1.67 -4.83 23.12
N THR A 325 -1.89 -4.10 24.23
CA THR A 325 -3.22 -3.75 24.73
C THR A 325 -3.88 -2.64 23.92
N SER A 326 -3.09 -1.71 23.37
CA SER A 326 -3.55 -0.55 22.59
C SER A 326 -3.52 -0.82 21.08
N LYS A 327 -4.24 -1.85 20.62
CA LYS A 327 -4.21 -2.30 19.21
C LYS A 327 -4.57 -1.19 18.21
N GLY A 328 -5.56 -0.36 18.55
CA GLY A 328 -5.95 0.77 17.69
C GLY A 328 -4.84 1.82 17.51
N ALA A 329 -4.13 2.18 18.59
CA ALA A 329 -3.00 3.10 18.52
C ALA A 329 -1.84 2.50 17.68
N GLN A 330 -1.59 1.20 17.80
CA GLN A 330 -0.53 0.52 17.05
C GLN A 330 -0.86 0.45 15.54
N ALA A 331 -2.12 0.20 15.19
CA ALA A 331 -2.60 0.27 13.81
C ALA A 331 -2.49 1.70 13.26
N GLY A 332 -2.88 2.70 14.05
CA GLY A 332 -2.74 4.12 13.67
C GLY A 332 -1.28 4.52 13.40
N TRP A 333 -0.32 4.06 14.20
CA TRP A 333 1.10 4.29 13.93
C TRP A 333 1.57 3.59 12.65
N HIS A 334 1.08 2.37 12.37
CA HIS A 334 1.37 1.66 11.14
C HIS A 334 0.92 2.46 9.92
N GLU A 335 -0.32 2.91 9.90
CA GLU A 335 -0.90 3.71 8.82
C GLU A 335 -0.23 5.09 8.66
N ALA A 336 0.10 5.76 9.77
CA ALA A 336 0.79 7.05 9.71
C ALA A 336 2.18 6.94 9.07
N ILE A 337 2.96 5.91 9.43
CA ILE A 337 4.30 5.68 8.87
C ILE A 337 4.21 5.35 7.38
N LEU A 338 3.27 4.52 6.99
CA LEU A 338 2.96 4.20 5.61
C LEU A 338 2.58 5.47 4.82
N GLY A 339 1.64 6.24 5.36
CA GLY A 339 1.17 7.49 4.76
C GLY A 339 2.28 8.52 4.54
N ILE A 340 3.21 8.68 5.50
CA ILE A 340 4.38 9.55 5.34
C ILE A 340 5.28 9.06 4.20
N GLY A 341 5.52 7.75 4.08
CA GLY A 341 6.27 7.17 2.97
C GLY A 341 5.63 7.47 1.62
N VAL A 342 4.32 7.22 1.50
CA VAL A 342 3.55 7.47 0.27
C VAL A 342 3.50 8.96 -0.10
N LEU A 343 3.48 9.84 0.88
CA LEU A 343 3.50 11.30 0.66
C LEU A 343 4.87 11.77 0.19
N LEU A 344 5.94 11.38 0.89
CA LEU A 344 7.28 11.89 0.62
C LEU A 344 7.93 11.28 -0.62
N GLY A 345 7.62 10.01 -0.94
CA GLY A 345 8.24 9.32 -2.06
C GLY A 345 8.07 10.04 -3.41
N PRO A 346 6.84 10.24 -3.90
CA PRO A 346 6.62 10.92 -5.17
C PRO A 346 7.07 12.37 -5.16
N LEU A 347 6.90 13.07 -4.04
CA LEU A 347 7.32 14.47 -3.90
C LEU A 347 8.82 14.62 -4.10
N ILE A 348 9.62 13.88 -3.33
CA ILE A 348 11.08 13.97 -3.38
C ILE A 348 11.61 13.32 -4.65
N GLY A 349 11.04 12.16 -5.04
CA GLY A 349 11.45 11.45 -6.25
C GLY A 349 11.20 12.23 -7.52
N GLY A 350 10.04 12.88 -7.64
CA GLY A 350 9.71 13.72 -8.79
C GLY A 350 10.60 14.96 -8.89
N TRP A 351 10.79 15.65 -7.77
CA TRP A 351 11.69 16.80 -7.69
C TRP A 351 13.13 16.42 -8.06
N LEU A 352 13.63 15.29 -7.55
CA LEU A 352 14.98 14.83 -7.84
C LEU A 352 15.16 14.43 -9.31
N ALA A 353 14.15 13.80 -9.92
CA ALA A 353 14.20 13.43 -11.34
C ALA A 353 14.33 14.65 -12.24
N ASP A 354 13.56 15.70 -11.98
CA ASP A 354 13.59 16.94 -12.77
C ASP A 354 14.89 17.74 -12.47
N LEU A 355 15.29 17.85 -11.19
CA LEU A 355 16.50 18.60 -10.79
C LEU A 355 17.78 17.99 -11.39
N SER A 356 17.90 16.67 -11.38
CA SER A 356 19.07 15.97 -11.92
C SER A 356 19.01 15.77 -13.43
N ASN A 357 17.86 16.06 -14.06
CA ASN A 357 17.54 15.70 -15.44
C ASN A 357 17.84 14.22 -15.75
N ASN A 358 17.70 13.37 -14.74
CA ASN A 358 17.97 11.94 -14.81
C ASN A 358 16.74 11.14 -14.32
N PRO A 359 16.04 10.44 -15.21
CA PRO A 359 14.84 9.66 -14.87
C PRO A 359 15.12 8.49 -13.93
N GLN A 360 16.38 8.11 -13.75
CA GLN A 360 16.80 7.01 -12.89
C GLN A 360 17.15 7.47 -11.46
N SER A 361 17.32 8.77 -11.23
CA SER A 361 17.70 9.31 -9.90
C SER A 361 16.74 8.93 -8.77
N PRO A 362 15.39 8.79 -8.96
CA PRO A 362 14.52 8.34 -7.88
C PRO A 362 14.80 6.92 -7.40
N TYR A 363 15.30 6.03 -8.28
CA TYR A 363 15.66 4.66 -7.90
C TYR A 363 16.96 4.62 -7.10
N LEU A 364 17.94 5.47 -7.45
CA LEU A 364 19.16 5.66 -6.65
C LEU A 364 18.84 6.19 -5.26
N LEU A 365 17.92 7.16 -5.17
CA LEU A 365 17.41 7.67 -3.90
C LEU A 365 16.78 6.54 -3.06
N CYS A 366 15.94 5.70 -3.66
CA CYS A 366 15.32 4.57 -2.98
C CYS A 366 16.36 3.57 -2.47
N GLY A 367 17.36 3.23 -3.28
CA GLY A 367 18.46 2.35 -2.88
C GLY A 367 19.26 2.93 -1.72
N GLY A 368 19.61 4.22 -1.78
CA GLY A 368 20.31 4.95 -0.73
C GLY A 368 19.51 5.04 0.56
N LEU A 369 18.23 5.41 0.48
CA LEU A 369 17.34 5.49 1.64
C LEU A 369 17.18 4.11 2.32
N MET A 370 16.91 3.06 1.54
CA MET A 370 16.74 1.72 2.09
C MET A 370 18.02 1.21 2.75
N SER A 371 19.18 1.44 2.14
CA SER A 371 20.50 1.09 2.70
C SER A 371 20.76 1.85 4.01
N SER A 372 20.54 3.16 4.02
CA SER A 372 20.76 3.99 5.22
C SER A 372 19.84 3.58 6.36
N LEU A 373 18.55 3.34 6.07
CA LEU A 373 17.61 2.91 7.10
C LEU A 373 17.87 1.47 7.57
N LEU A 374 18.44 0.60 6.73
CA LEU A 374 18.89 -0.72 7.16
C LEU A 374 20.06 -0.61 8.14
N VAL A 375 21.02 0.30 7.90
CA VAL A 375 22.11 0.59 8.86
C VAL A 375 21.55 1.08 10.20
N VAL A 376 20.56 1.99 10.18
CA VAL A 376 19.87 2.45 11.40
C VAL A 376 19.22 1.28 12.14
N GLN A 377 18.52 0.37 11.43
CA GLN A 377 17.90 -0.81 12.02
C GLN A 377 18.94 -1.74 12.68
N VAL A 378 20.09 -1.94 12.04
CA VAL A 378 21.21 -2.72 12.62
C VAL A 378 21.76 -2.02 13.86
N GLY A 379 21.92 -0.70 13.83
CA GLY A 379 22.35 0.10 14.98
C GLY A 379 21.41 -0.06 16.18
N ILE A 380 20.11 0.09 15.98
CA ILE A 380 19.09 -0.13 17.02
C ILE A 380 19.17 -1.55 17.58
N TRP A 381 19.33 -2.55 16.73
CA TRP A 381 19.48 -3.94 17.17
C TRP A 381 20.70 -4.15 18.05
N LEU A 382 21.86 -3.62 17.63
CA LEU A 382 23.13 -3.73 18.39
C LEU A 382 23.02 -3.06 19.77
N THR A 383 22.48 -1.84 19.82
CA THR A 383 22.30 -1.07 21.06
C THR A 383 21.39 -1.81 22.05
N MET A 384 20.23 -2.26 21.61
CA MET A 384 19.28 -2.98 22.47
C MET A 384 19.77 -4.39 22.86
N ARG A 385 20.65 -5.00 22.05
CA ARG A 385 21.30 -6.26 22.40
C ARG A 385 22.32 -6.08 23.53
N ASN A 386 23.06 -4.99 23.53
CA ASN A 386 24.10 -4.71 24.54
C ASN A 386 23.49 -4.29 25.89
N SER A 387 22.44 -3.48 25.90
CA SER A 387 21.74 -3.08 27.13
C SER A 387 21.27 -4.28 27.95
N ASN A 388 20.78 -5.33 27.29
CA ASN A 388 20.32 -6.54 28.00
C ASN A 388 21.45 -7.45 28.54
N LYS A 389 22.72 -7.23 28.11
CA LYS A 389 23.84 -7.97 28.67
C LYS A 389 24.33 -7.35 29.96
N THR A 390 24.15 -6.03 30.14
CA THR A 390 24.51 -5.29 31.37
C THR A 390 23.51 -5.47 32.48
N ASP A 391 22.25 -5.83 32.17
CA ASP A 391 21.19 -6.04 33.17
C ASP A 391 21.10 -7.49 33.69
N GLN A 392 21.94 -8.41 33.25
CA GLN A 392 22.06 -9.73 33.89
C GLN A 392 23.06 -9.61 35.05
N PRO A 393 22.61 -9.84 36.32
CA PRO A 393 23.55 -9.89 37.43
C PRO A 393 24.57 -11.00 37.14
N ALA A 394 25.85 -10.68 37.38
CA ALA A 394 26.93 -11.65 37.33
C ALA A 394 26.58 -12.83 38.25
N GLN A 395 26.34 -14.00 37.67
CA GLN A 395 26.19 -15.25 38.43
C GLN A 395 27.56 -15.75 38.86
#